data_e43e9a490df21b9285065877a3f0e8e2
#
_entry.id   e43e9a490df21b9285065877a3f0e8e2
#
_cell.length_a   1.000
_cell.length_b   1.000
_cell.length_c   1.000
_cell.angle_alpha   90.00
_cell.angle_beta   90.00
_cell.angle_gamma   90.00
#
_symmetry.space_group_name_H-M   'P 1'
#
loop_
_entity.id
_entity.type
_entity.pdbx_description
1 polymer ?
#
loop_
_entity_poly.entity_id
_entity_poly.type
_entity_poly.pdbx_seq_one_letter_code
_entity_poly.pdbx_strand_id
1 'polypeptide(L)'
;AFIMFFYTLIRNQFTIPVSGDFTLQEIPFYFNGYDDWWTFFKTGKFVLWDDSAMLGVNNVGANSFYYLFNPFFLVLLIVPRNIIPQAQAFMMITKMVLAGLTMKLLLQKFKVKEETTWLIATSYAFCGWNLYYLWFNHFLEIAVLLPLVLLGVEYVIKDQKPLLLILSIAITGLTNYFFLISFCFCGVIYAIFRYFQNLKYYSLIAKERKLNKTLQIMDVRIEVVLQGIFAFLVGLMLCSVILLPCFSVALTNSRVGDQSYLTNLVDAFKGINKDGLKPFFDVLFKWDYDEKRRLLYPLIAFFTPNVDCFDSLVFANQGYDNAYASCFIYTPLLLMFIPCLIQGIKKHAVSTIIGTSGMLLLMFTPFAYYCFSGFTNVVYARWYIFVTVVSLLFIGVQYDQREEMSAWYLDLSLGIIAIISGFLLYKSQEGYNQEISNLKAMDERTIYLYVEIIYVFFLYLYLRKNYKKETLTYDMRYLVAIEAIVMCNITLMCQGTASFSNLYQGQDNITEEVKIANQINEVDKSYFRLFSTTSDIDGNNLTLFS
;
A
#
# COMPACT_ATOMS: atom_id res chain seq x y z
N ALA A 1 0.16 14.85 11.88
CA ALA A 1 0.20 14.76 10.42
C ALA A 1 0.70 16.07 9.78
N PHE A 2 -0.01 17.17 9.97
CA PHE A 2 0.37 18.45 9.33
C PHE A 2 1.82 18.88 9.62
N ILE A 3 2.30 18.72 10.85
CA ILE A 3 3.67 19.05 11.26
C ILE A 3 4.72 18.27 10.46
N MET A 4 4.42 17.04 10.05
CA MET A 4 5.36 16.19 9.28
C MET A 4 5.66 16.75 7.90
N PHE A 5 4.69 17.42 7.30
CA PHE A 5 4.81 18.03 5.96
C PHE A 5 5.00 19.56 6.02
N PHE A 6 5.05 20.14 7.21
CA PHE A 6 5.00 21.59 7.40
C PHE A 6 6.09 22.34 6.61
N TYR A 7 7.32 21.86 6.68
CA TYR A 7 8.44 22.46 5.95
C TYR A 7 8.20 22.40 4.43
N THR A 8 7.82 21.23 3.91
CA THR A 8 7.56 21.03 2.49
C THR A 8 6.39 21.89 2.01
N LEU A 9 5.30 21.96 2.79
CA LEU A 9 4.12 22.77 2.45
C LEU A 9 4.45 24.26 2.38
N ILE A 10 5.20 24.80 3.34
CA ILE A 10 5.57 26.22 3.32
C ILE A 10 6.51 26.52 2.16
N ARG A 11 7.54 25.69 1.96
CA ARG A 11 8.51 25.88 0.89
C ARG A 11 7.88 25.83 -0.49
N ASN A 12 6.85 25.00 -0.68
CA ASN A 12 6.25 24.71 -1.97
C ASN A 12 4.81 25.27 -2.10
N GLN A 13 4.51 26.40 -1.45
CA GLN A 13 3.23 27.11 -1.57
C GLN A 13 2.01 26.20 -1.32
N PHE A 14 2.09 25.41 -0.24
CA PHE A 14 1.07 24.45 0.20
C PHE A 14 0.82 23.28 -0.74
N THR A 15 1.79 22.94 -1.60
CA THR A 15 1.80 21.69 -2.38
C THR A 15 2.81 20.69 -1.81
N ILE A 16 2.66 19.43 -2.19
CA ILE A 16 3.65 18.36 -1.95
C ILE A 16 4.12 17.88 -3.32
N PRO A 17 5.08 18.57 -3.94
CA PRO A 17 5.54 18.25 -5.29
C PRO A 17 6.48 17.05 -5.25
N VAL A 18 5.94 15.87 -5.46
CA VAL A 18 6.73 14.65 -5.65
C VAL A 18 7.05 14.52 -7.13
N SER A 19 8.32 14.26 -7.47
CA SER A 19 8.72 14.07 -8.87
C SER A 19 8.20 12.73 -9.45
N GLY A 20 8.25 12.56 -10.75
CA GLY A 20 7.80 11.36 -11.44
C GLY A 20 6.28 11.32 -11.68
N ASP A 21 5.68 10.16 -11.50
CA ASP A 21 4.27 9.91 -11.86
C ASP A 21 3.27 10.87 -11.19
N PHE A 22 3.58 11.39 -10.00
CA PHE A 22 2.72 12.36 -9.35
C PHE A 22 2.58 13.66 -10.17
N THR A 23 3.68 14.22 -10.63
CA THR A 23 3.68 15.46 -11.41
C THR A 23 3.33 15.25 -12.87
N LEU A 24 3.77 14.11 -13.45
CA LEU A 24 3.63 13.81 -14.87
C LEU A 24 2.27 13.17 -15.22
N GLN A 25 1.62 12.50 -14.27
CA GLN A 25 0.37 11.78 -14.51
C GLN A 25 -0.76 12.25 -13.58
N GLU A 26 -0.57 12.20 -12.25
CA GLU A 26 -1.70 12.39 -11.33
C GLU A 26 -2.23 13.81 -11.33
N ILE A 27 -1.37 14.82 -11.37
CA ILE A 27 -1.82 16.22 -11.44
C ILE A 27 -2.61 16.47 -12.74
N PRO A 28 -2.09 16.16 -13.95
CA PRO A 28 -2.84 16.26 -15.19
C PRO A 28 -4.17 15.50 -15.16
N PHE A 29 -4.16 14.25 -14.69
CA PHE A 29 -5.37 13.43 -14.62
C PHE A 29 -6.42 14.01 -13.66
N TYR A 30 -6.02 14.64 -12.57
CA TYR A 30 -6.96 15.28 -11.66
C TYR A 30 -7.61 16.52 -12.26
N PHE A 31 -6.88 17.29 -13.07
CA PHE A 31 -7.46 18.39 -13.84
C PHE A 31 -8.46 17.88 -14.87
N ASN A 32 -8.11 16.83 -15.62
CA ASN A 32 -9.00 16.22 -16.61
C ASN A 32 -10.29 15.67 -15.94
N GLY A 33 -10.14 14.92 -14.87
CA GLY A 33 -11.29 14.39 -14.12
C GLY A 33 -12.17 15.49 -13.52
N TYR A 34 -11.58 16.60 -13.08
CA TYR A 34 -12.32 17.76 -12.61
C TYR A 34 -13.19 18.35 -13.74
N ASP A 35 -12.61 18.53 -14.91
CA ASP A 35 -13.31 19.08 -16.08
C ASP A 35 -14.40 18.12 -16.58
N ASP A 36 -14.16 16.79 -16.57
CA ASP A 36 -15.14 15.76 -16.91
C ASP A 36 -16.39 15.83 -16.02
N TRP A 37 -16.18 15.87 -14.70
CA TRP A 37 -17.28 15.94 -13.75
C TRP A 37 -18.04 17.27 -13.83
N TRP A 38 -17.35 18.41 -14.03
CA TRP A 38 -18.01 19.68 -14.22
C TRP A 38 -18.75 19.77 -15.55
N THR A 39 -18.27 19.09 -16.59
CA THR A 39 -18.99 18.91 -17.86
C THR A 39 -20.28 18.13 -17.63
N PHE A 40 -20.21 17.03 -16.87
CA PHE A 40 -21.39 16.27 -16.48
C PHE A 40 -22.40 17.14 -15.69
N PHE A 41 -21.97 17.89 -14.71
CA PHE A 41 -22.88 18.75 -13.93
C PHE A 41 -23.52 19.84 -14.75
N LYS A 42 -22.84 20.38 -15.77
CA LYS A 42 -23.36 21.42 -16.65
C LYS A 42 -24.27 20.88 -17.75
N THR A 43 -23.97 19.73 -18.30
CA THR A 43 -24.64 19.21 -19.51
C THR A 43 -25.54 18.00 -19.27
N GLY A 44 -25.41 17.34 -18.12
CA GLY A 44 -26.06 16.05 -17.81
C GLY A 44 -25.47 14.86 -18.57
N LYS A 45 -24.40 15.06 -19.37
CA LYS A 45 -23.77 14.02 -20.17
C LYS A 45 -22.40 13.69 -19.57
N PHE A 46 -22.19 12.42 -19.20
CA PHE A 46 -20.91 11.94 -18.72
C PHE A 46 -19.99 11.62 -19.89
N VAL A 47 -18.71 12.00 -19.79
CA VAL A 47 -17.69 11.72 -20.81
C VAL A 47 -17.32 10.24 -20.71
N LEU A 48 -17.87 9.41 -21.60
CA LEU A 48 -17.58 7.97 -21.67
C LEU A 48 -16.37 7.65 -22.55
N TRP A 49 -16.13 8.49 -23.54
CA TRP A 49 -15.00 8.40 -24.45
C TRP A 49 -14.26 9.73 -24.42
N ASP A 50 -12.97 9.69 -24.12
CA ASP A 50 -12.11 10.85 -24.06
C ASP A 50 -11.25 10.90 -25.33
N ASP A 51 -11.59 11.81 -26.22
CA ASP A 51 -10.88 12.04 -27.48
C ASP A 51 -9.56 12.80 -27.27
N SER A 52 -9.42 13.50 -26.14
CA SER A 52 -8.25 14.30 -25.82
C SER A 52 -7.04 13.42 -25.45
N ALA A 53 -7.27 12.24 -24.92
CA ALA A 53 -6.22 11.31 -24.53
C ALA A 53 -5.70 10.52 -25.74
N MET A 54 -4.53 10.87 -26.29
CA MET A 54 -3.83 10.19 -27.40
C MET A 54 -4.74 9.96 -28.63
N LEU A 55 -5.13 8.72 -28.90
CA LEU A 55 -6.01 8.34 -30.01
C LEU A 55 -7.48 8.18 -29.60
N GLY A 56 -7.83 8.61 -28.41
CA GLY A 56 -9.12 8.40 -27.77
C GLY A 56 -9.10 7.14 -26.90
N VAL A 57 -9.67 7.26 -25.70
CA VAL A 57 -9.72 6.19 -24.71
C VAL A 57 -11.11 6.04 -24.13
N ASN A 58 -11.43 4.81 -23.68
CA ASN A 58 -12.59 4.61 -22.82
C ASN A 58 -12.30 5.25 -21.46
N ASN A 59 -12.95 6.40 -21.17
CA ASN A 59 -12.68 7.18 -19.98
C ASN A 59 -12.89 6.40 -18.68
N VAL A 60 -13.97 5.62 -18.59
CA VAL A 60 -14.24 4.78 -17.40
C VAL A 60 -13.14 3.73 -17.21
N GLY A 61 -12.77 3.03 -18.26
CA GLY A 61 -11.77 1.96 -18.21
C GLY A 61 -10.36 2.47 -17.91
N ALA A 62 -9.98 3.62 -18.47
CA ALA A 62 -8.65 4.19 -18.30
C ALA A 62 -8.50 4.95 -16.97
N ASN A 63 -9.49 5.75 -16.59
CA ASN A 63 -9.34 6.75 -15.53
C ASN A 63 -9.97 6.34 -14.18
N SER A 64 -10.79 5.26 -14.13
CA SER A 64 -11.32 4.75 -12.84
C SER A 64 -10.23 4.21 -11.92
N PHE A 65 -9.06 3.82 -12.46
CA PHE A 65 -7.91 3.42 -11.65
C PHE A 65 -7.33 4.58 -10.83
N TYR A 66 -7.38 5.81 -11.38
CA TYR A 66 -6.71 6.96 -10.79
C TYR A 66 -7.65 7.83 -9.94
N TYR A 67 -8.85 8.18 -10.45
CA TYR A 67 -9.67 9.21 -9.79
C TYR A 67 -11.17 9.09 -10.01
N LEU A 68 -11.64 8.61 -11.14
CA LEU A 68 -12.95 8.96 -11.72
C LEU A 68 -14.15 8.80 -10.77
N PHE A 69 -14.22 7.70 -10.01
CA PHE A 69 -15.30 7.45 -9.03
C PHE A 69 -14.78 7.37 -7.59
N ASN A 70 -13.58 7.85 -7.38
CA ASN A 70 -12.91 7.83 -6.10
C ASN A 70 -13.54 8.86 -5.15
N PRO A 71 -14.06 8.45 -3.98
CA PRO A 71 -14.69 9.39 -3.04
C PRO A 71 -13.79 10.55 -2.60
N PHE A 72 -12.49 10.31 -2.48
CA PHE A 72 -11.53 11.35 -2.09
C PHE A 72 -11.31 12.35 -3.20
N PHE A 73 -11.30 11.90 -4.45
CA PHE A 73 -11.25 12.80 -5.59
C PHE A 73 -12.54 13.62 -5.71
N LEU A 74 -13.72 13.02 -5.53
CA LEU A 74 -14.99 13.72 -5.64
C LEU A 74 -15.11 14.89 -4.64
N VAL A 75 -14.45 14.80 -3.48
CA VAL A 75 -14.38 15.94 -2.54
C VAL A 75 -13.62 17.13 -3.13
N LEU A 76 -12.65 16.90 -4.02
CA LEU A 76 -11.89 17.98 -4.66
C LEU A 76 -12.72 18.78 -5.66
N LEU A 77 -13.87 18.27 -6.11
CA LEU A 77 -14.76 19.01 -7.03
C LEU A 77 -15.39 20.27 -6.41
N ILE A 78 -15.36 20.39 -5.07
CA ILE A 78 -15.89 21.58 -4.36
C ILE A 78 -14.91 22.76 -4.34
N VAL A 79 -13.63 22.55 -4.67
CA VAL A 79 -12.63 23.62 -4.69
C VAL A 79 -12.47 24.20 -6.09
N PRO A 80 -12.02 25.46 -6.24
CA PRO A 80 -11.70 26.03 -7.53
C PRO A 80 -10.60 25.24 -8.25
N ARG A 81 -10.71 25.08 -9.56
CA ARG A 81 -9.78 24.31 -10.40
C ARG A 81 -8.31 24.70 -10.21
N ASN A 82 -8.02 26.00 -10.09
CA ASN A 82 -6.66 26.52 -9.97
C ASN A 82 -5.93 26.16 -8.66
N ILE A 83 -6.65 25.67 -7.62
CA ILE A 83 -6.04 25.25 -6.36
C ILE A 83 -6.08 23.73 -6.16
N ILE A 84 -6.35 22.94 -7.20
CA ILE A 84 -6.35 21.48 -7.15
C ILE A 84 -5.03 20.91 -6.60
N PRO A 85 -3.82 21.36 -7.00
CA PRO A 85 -2.58 20.83 -6.45
C PRO A 85 -2.44 21.04 -4.94
N GLN A 86 -2.87 22.19 -4.42
CA GLN A 86 -2.88 22.45 -2.97
C GLN A 86 -3.92 21.57 -2.25
N ALA A 87 -5.12 21.48 -2.80
CA ALA A 87 -6.19 20.64 -2.25
C ALA A 87 -5.79 19.15 -2.26
N GLN A 88 -5.07 18.71 -3.28
CA GLN A 88 -4.52 17.36 -3.37
C GLN A 88 -3.49 17.10 -2.27
N ALA A 89 -2.59 18.04 -1.97
CA ALA A 89 -1.64 17.92 -0.86
C ALA A 89 -2.35 17.77 0.50
N PHE A 90 -3.38 18.56 0.75
CA PHE A 90 -4.21 18.43 1.94
C PHE A 90 -4.96 17.10 1.98
N MET A 91 -5.44 16.61 0.84
CA MET A 91 -6.10 15.32 0.73
C MET A 91 -5.13 14.16 1.03
N MET A 92 -3.87 14.22 0.59
CA MET A 92 -2.84 13.23 0.93
C MET A 92 -2.68 13.12 2.46
N ILE A 93 -2.53 14.25 3.14
CA ILE A 93 -2.42 14.29 4.61
C ILE A 93 -3.70 13.73 5.25
N THR A 94 -4.87 14.08 4.73
CA THR A 94 -6.17 13.59 5.21
C THR A 94 -6.27 12.07 5.09
N LYS A 95 -5.87 11.49 3.96
CA LYS A 95 -5.85 10.04 3.75
C LYS A 95 -4.96 9.33 4.78
N MET A 96 -3.77 9.85 5.06
CA MET A 96 -2.89 9.30 6.10
C MET A 96 -3.54 9.33 7.49
N VAL A 97 -4.18 10.44 7.86
CA VAL A 97 -4.93 10.54 9.12
C VAL A 97 -6.06 9.52 9.18
N LEU A 98 -6.83 9.41 8.10
CA LEU A 98 -7.93 8.43 8.00
C LEU A 98 -7.42 7.00 8.05
N ALA A 99 -6.27 6.69 7.44
CA ALA A 99 -5.63 5.37 7.56
C ALA A 99 -5.32 5.04 9.03
N GLY A 100 -4.76 5.98 9.79
CA GLY A 100 -4.57 5.80 11.23
C GLY A 100 -5.88 5.58 11.99
N LEU A 101 -6.93 6.33 11.66
CA LEU A 101 -8.24 6.19 12.30
C LEU A 101 -8.90 4.85 11.99
N THR A 102 -8.83 4.36 10.75
CA THR A 102 -9.38 3.05 10.40
C THR A 102 -8.60 1.91 11.05
N MET A 103 -7.27 2.04 11.16
CA MET A 103 -6.46 1.11 11.94
C MET A 103 -6.82 1.13 13.42
N LYS A 104 -7.10 2.32 14.01
CA LYS A 104 -7.60 2.45 15.38
C LYS A 104 -8.89 1.65 15.56
N LEU A 105 -9.86 1.79 14.66
CA LEU A 105 -11.13 1.05 14.73
C LEU A 105 -10.90 -0.48 14.70
N LEU A 106 -9.98 -0.95 13.87
CA LEU A 106 -9.61 -2.36 13.80
C LEU A 106 -9.03 -2.84 15.13
N LEU A 107 -8.08 -2.10 15.73
CA LEU A 107 -7.45 -2.42 17.02
C LEU A 107 -8.47 -2.46 18.17
N GLN A 108 -9.41 -1.51 18.19
CA GLN A 108 -10.48 -1.47 19.19
C GLN A 108 -11.37 -2.72 19.12
N LYS A 109 -11.60 -3.30 17.93
CA LYS A 109 -12.31 -4.58 17.78
C LYS A 109 -11.59 -5.72 18.49
N PHE A 110 -10.26 -5.65 18.60
CA PHE A 110 -9.43 -6.59 19.36
C PHE A 110 -9.24 -6.22 20.84
N LYS A 111 -9.92 -5.17 21.30
CA LYS A 111 -9.86 -4.67 22.68
C LYS A 111 -8.43 -4.28 23.13
N VAL A 112 -7.62 -3.79 22.21
CA VAL A 112 -6.31 -3.22 22.50
C VAL A 112 -6.47 -1.96 23.33
N LYS A 113 -5.61 -1.76 24.35
CA LYS A 113 -5.62 -0.57 25.22
C LYS A 113 -5.51 0.72 24.40
N GLU A 114 -6.16 1.79 24.86
CA GLU A 114 -6.26 3.05 24.10
C GLU A 114 -4.88 3.65 23.80
N GLU A 115 -3.94 3.60 24.74
CA GLU A 115 -2.58 4.13 24.57
C GLU A 115 -1.81 3.36 23.50
N THR A 116 -1.90 2.02 23.51
CA THR A 116 -1.31 1.14 22.49
C THR A 116 -1.98 1.34 21.15
N THR A 117 -3.29 1.50 21.14
CA THR A 117 -4.06 1.76 19.92
C THR A 117 -3.58 3.02 19.22
N TRP A 118 -3.35 4.11 19.95
CA TRP A 118 -2.81 5.35 19.37
C TRP A 118 -1.36 5.22 18.90
N LEU A 119 -0.52 4.45 19.61
CA LEU A 119 0.85 4.15 19.19
C LEU A 119 0.85 3.45 17.81
N ILE A 120 0.08 2.38 17.71
CA ILE A 120 0.01 1.58 16.48
C ILE A 120 -0.68 2.34 15.33
N ALA A 121 -1.77 3.07 15.61
CA ALA A 121 -2.48 3.87 14.63
C ALA A 121 -1.58 4.99 14.04
N THR A 122 -0.76 5.64 14.88
CA THR A 122 0.20 6.64 14.43
C THR A 122 1.29 6.01 13.56
N SER A 123 1.84 4.87 13.98
CA SER A 123 2.81 4.13 13.19
C SER A 123 2.24 3.72 11.82
N TYR A 124 1.00 3.26 11.77
CA TYR A 124 0.36 2.88 10.51
C TYR A 124 0.08 4.06 9.59
N ALA A 125 -0.39 5.19 10.15
CA ALA A 125 -0.66 6.41 9.39
C ALA A 125 0.56 6.88 8.58
N PHE A 126 1.76 6.71 9.13
CA PHE A 126 3.02 7.17 8.55
C PHE A 126 4.00 6.02 8.27
N CYS A 127 3.52 4.77 8.18
CA CYS A 127 4.37 3.62 7.89
C CYS A 127 5.13 3.78 6.56
N GLY A 128 6.20 3.02 6.41
CA GLY A 128 7.04 3.07 5.22
C GLY A 128 6.25 2.90 3.92
N TRP A 129 5.18 2.09 3.91
CA TRP A 129 4.33 1.92 2.74
C TRP A 129 3.63 3.23 2.31
N ASN A 130 3.04 3.94 3.27
CA ASN A 130 2.36 5.20 3.00
C ASN A 130 3.34 6.30 2.56
N LEU A 131 4.55 6.33 3.15
CA LEU A 131 5.58 7.28 2.77
C LEU A 131 6.18 6.94 1.41
N TYR A 132 6.41 5.66 1.12
CA TYR A 132 6.92 5.21 -0.16
C TYR A 132 5.99 5.59 -1.32
N TYR A 133 4.66 5.40 -1.15
CA TYR A 133 3.67 5.67 -2.19
C TYR A 133 3.12 7.12 -2.18
N LEU A 134 3.84 8.09 -1.65
CA LEU A 134 3.45 9.51 -1.77
C LEU A 134 3.35 9.97 -3.23
N TRP A 135 4.19 9.42 -4.09
CA TRP A 135 4.20 9.70 -5.54
C TRP A 135 3.02 9.06 -6.31
N PHE A 136 2.30 8.13 -5.66
CA PHE A 136 1.03 7.56 -6.13
C PHE A 136 -0.08 7.91 -5.14
N ASN A 137 -0.55 9.14 -5.18
CA ASN A 137 -1.55 9.65 -4.24
C ASN A 137 -2.81 8.78 -4.16
N HIS A 138 -3.25 8.19 -5.29
CA HIS A 138 -4.40 7.29 -5.35
C HIS A 138 -4.16 5.93 -4.66
N PHE A 139 -2.92 5.61 -4.24
CA PHE A 139 -2.64 4.42 -3.42
C PHE A 139 -2.89 4.67 -1.93
N LEU A 140 -2.78 5.91 -1.45
CA LEU A 140 -3.00 6.22 -0.04
C LEU A 140 -4.43 5.90 0.44
N GLU A 141 -5.38 5.85 -0.47
CA GLU A 141 -6.77 5.44 -0.19
C GLU A 141 -6.85 3.98 0.22
N ILE A 142 -5.97 3.17 -0.34
CA ILE A 142 -5.86 1.75 -0.05
C ILE A 142 -5.46 1.52 1.42
N ALA A 143 -4.58 2.37 1.93
CA ALA A 143 -4.23 2.36 3.35
C ALA A 143 -5.42 2.70 4.27
N VAL A 144 -6.37 3.52 3.79
CA VAL A 144 -7.63 3.80 4.53
C VAL A 144 -8.58 2.61 4.49
N LEU A 145 -8.70 1.95 3.32
CA LEU A 145 -9.75 0.96 3.08
C LEU A 145 -9.39 -0.44 3.59
N LEU A 146 -8.12 -0.84 3.56
CA LEU A 146 -7.72 -2.18 3.99
C LEU A 146 -8.09 -2.50 5.44
N PRO A 147 -7.81 -1.64 6.44
CA PRO A 147 -8.25 -1.91 7.81
C PRO A 147 -9.77 -2.02 7.93
N LEU A 148 -10.56 -1.31 7.10
CA LEU A 148 -12.02 -1.41 7.09
C LEU A 148 -12.49 -2.74 6.53
N VAL A 149 -11.86 -3.27 5.47
CA VAL A 149 -12.16 -4.61 4.94
C VAL A 149 -11.89 -5.66 6.01
N LEU A 150 -10.72 -5.62 6.67
CA LEU A 150 -10.38 -6.57 7.74
C LEU A 150 -11.33 -6.43 8.95
N LEU A 151 -11.71 -5.22 9.30
CA LEU A 151 -12.72 -4.96 10.33
C LEU A 151 -14.09 -5.51 9.94
N GLY A 152 -14.48 -5.38 8.67
CA GLY A 152 -15.70 -5.98 8.11
C GLY A 152 -15.70 -7.50 8.24
N VAL A 153 -14.57 -8.15 7.95
CA VAL A 153 -14.36 -9.59 8.17
C VAL A 153 -14.54 -9.95 9.65
N GLU A 154 -13.96 -9.17 10.58
CA GLU A 154 -14.12 -9.41 12.02
C GLU A 154 -15.58 -9.24 12.48
N TYR A 155 -16.34 -8.30 11.92
CA TYR A 155 -17.77 -8.15 12.21
C TYR A 155 -18.59 -9.35 11.70
N VAL A 156 -18.27 -9.92 10.54
CA VAL A 156 -18.90 -11.16 10.07
C VAL A 156 -18.57 -12.32 11.01
N ILE A 157 -17.29 -12.50 11.33
CA ILE A 157 -16.78 -13.62 12.13
C ILE A 157 -17.32 -13.59 13.58
N LYS A 158 -17.34 -12.41 14.21
CA LYS A 158 -17.67 -12.25 15.63
C LYS A 158 -19.13 -11.92 15.88
N ASP A 159 -19.70 -11.04 15.07
CA ASP A 159 -21.01 -10.42 15.35
C ASP A 159 -22.06 -10.83 14.31
N GLN A 160 -21.70 -11.55 13.26
CA GLN A 160 -22.56 -11.94 12.14
C GLN A 160 -23.21 -10.70 11.46
N LYS A 161 -22.44 -9.63 11.29
CA LYS A 161 -22.87 -8.36 10.69
C LYS A 161 -22.10 -8.09 9.38
N PRO A 162 -22.71 -8.37 8.20
CA PRO A 162 -21.99 -8.30 6.91
C PRO A 162 -21.89 -6.88 6.32
N LEU A 163 -22.67 -5.90 6.83
CA LEU A 163 -22.82 -4.59 6.18
C LEU A 163 -21.50 -3.86 5.95
N LEU A 164 -20.60 -3.82 6.96
CA LEU A 164 -19.33 -3.12 6.82
C LEU A 164 -18.45 -3.79 5.75
N LEU A 165 -18.46 -5.12 5.66
CA LEU A 165 -17.71 -5.85 4.63
C LEU A 165 -18.25 -5.54 3.23
N ILE A 166 -19.59 -5.54 3.07
CA ILE A 166 -20.26 -5.16 1.80
C ILE A 166 -19.80 -3.77 1.36
N LEU A 167 -19.92 -2.78 2.25
CA LEU A 167 -19.61 -1.39 1.93
C LEU A 167 -18.12 -1.18 1.66
N SER A 168 -17.24 -1.80 2.45
CA SER A 168 -15.79 -1.65 2.27
C SER A 168 -15.31 -2.28 0.96
N ILE A 169 -15.85 -3.43 0.54
CA ILE A 169 -15.56 -4.03 -0.76
C ILE A 169 -16.08 -3.13 -1.89
N ALA A 170 -17.33 -2.67 -1.80
CA ALA A 170 -17.93 -1.81 -2.82
C ALA A 170 -17.13 -0.52 -3.00
N ILE A 171 -16.80 0.17 -1.91
CA ILE A 171 -16.02 1.41 -1.96
C ILE A 171 -14.62 1.14 -2.51
N THR A 172 -13.96 0.03 -2.13
CA THR A 172 -12.66 -0.33 -2.68
C THR A 172 -12.73 -0.53 -4.20
N GLY A 173 -13.75 -1.22 -4.70
CA GLY A 173 -13.94 -1.43 -6.14
C GLY A 173 -14.22 -0.14 -6.92
N LEU A 174 -14.97 0.79 -6.33
CA LEU A 174 -15.22 2.11 -6.92
C LEU A 174 -13.98 3.00 -6.89
N THR A 175 -13.13 2.87 -5.87
CA THR A 175 -11.94 3.68 -5.68
C THR A 175 -10.78 3.19 -6.53
N ASN A 176 -10.49 1.88 -6.48
CA ASN A 176 -9.38 1.28 -7.21
C ASN A 176 -9.61 -0.22 -7.44
N TYR A 177 -10.05 -0.56 -8.63
CA TYR A 177 -10.37 -1.95 -9.00
C TYR A 177 -9.16 -2.88 -8.99
N PHE A 178 -7.96 -2.38 -9.25
CA PHE A 178 -6.73 -3.19 -9.23
C PHE A 178 -6.41 -3.68 -7.81
N PHE A 179 -6.47 -2.79 -6.82
CA PHE A 179 -6.25 -3.19 -5.43
C PHE A 179 -7.40 -4.00 -4.85
N LEU A 180 -8.61 -3.92 -5.42
CA LEU A 180 -9.70 -4.81 -5.03
C LEU A 180 -9.29 -6.28 -5.17
N ILE A 181 -8.58 -6.65 -6.25
CA ILE A 181 -8.07 -8.01 -6.46
C ILE A 181 -7.15 -8.42 -5.31
N SER A 182 -6.15 -7.57 -4.99
CA SER A 182 -5.26 -7.81 -3.85
C SER A 182 -6.03 -7.94 -2.53
N PHE A 183 -7.06 -7.10 -2.31
CA PHE A 183 -7.86 -7.14 -1.10
C PHE A 183 -8.73 -8.40 -1.00
N CYS A 184 -9.23 -8.91 -2.13
CA CYS A 184 -9.93 -10.17 -2.16
C CYS A 184 -9.03 -11.32 -1.66
N PHE A 185 -7.81 -11.42 -2.18
CA PHE A 185 -6.86 -12.43 -1.72
C PHE A 185 -6.47 -12.24 -0.26
N CYS A 186 -6.07 -11.03 0.13
CA CYS A 186 -5.72 -10.71 1.52
C CYS A 186 -6.87 -10.96 2.48
N GLY A 187 -8.07 -10.52 2.11
CA GLY A 187 -9.30 -10.69 2.90
C GLY A 187 -9.68 -12.16 3.08
N VAL A 188 -9.58 -12.96 2.02
CA VAL A 188 -9.85 -14.41 2.08
C VAL A 188 -8.82 -15.12 2.95
N ILE A 189 -7.53 -14.87 2.78
CA ILE A 189 -6.46 -15.45 3.61
C ILE A 189 -6.70 -15.09 5.08
N TYR A 190 -6.97 -13.82 5.36
CA TYR A 190 -7.27 -13.34 6.70
C TYR A 190 -8.53 -14.00 7.27
N ALA A 191 -9.62 -14.05 6.50
CA ALA A 191 -10.89 -14.64 6.92
C ALA A 191 -10.75 -16.13 7.26
N ILE A 192 -10.04 -16.91 6.41
CA ILE A 192 -9.77 -18.32 6.66
C ILE A 192 -8.99 -18.49 7.97
N PHE A 193 -7.92 -17.73 8.12
CA PHE A 193 -7.09 -17.80 9.33
C PHE A 193 -7.90 -17.46 10.60
N ARG A 194 -8.67 -16.37 10.57
CA ARG A 194 -9.51 -15.94 11.69
C ARG A 194 -10.67 -16.89 11.96
N TYR A 195 -11.26 -17.48 10.92
CA TYR A 195 -12.31 -18.47 11.06
C TYR A 195 -11.84 -19.67 11.87
N PHE A 196 -10.69 -20.25 11.52
CA PHE A 196 -10.13 -21.38 12.27
C PHE A 196 -9.76 -21.03 13.71
N GLN A 197 -9.26 -19.82 13.97
CA GLN A 197 -9.01 -19.36 15.34
C GLN A 197 -10.29 -19.27 16.18
N ASN A 198 -11.46 -19.06 15.55
CA ASN A 198 -12.72 -18.87 16.25
C ASN A 198 -13.63 -20.12 16.31
N LEU A 199 -13.16 -21.29 15.89
CA LEU A 199 -13.97 -22.53 15.91
C LEU A 199 -14.53 -22.88 17.30
N LYS A 200 -13.74 -22.66 18.37
CA LYS A 200 -14.21 -22.86 19.75
C LYS A 200 -15.32 -21.86 20.12
N TYR A 201 -15.19 -20.63 19.71
CA TYR A 201 -16.20 -19.57 19.93
C TYR A 201 -17.54 -19.93 19.27
N TYR A 202 -17.52 -20.41 18.03
CA TYR A 202 -18.76 -20.88 17.36
C TYR A 202 -19.41 -22.05 18.07
N SER A 203 -18.62 -22.96 18.64
CA SER A 203 -19.14 -24.08 19.42
C SER A 203 -19.85 -23.60 20.69
N LEU A 204 -19.39 -22.52 21.32
CA LEU A 204 -20.04 -21.91 22.47
C LEU A 204 -21.37 -21.26 22.08
N ILE A 205 -21.38 -20.47 21.00
CA ILE A 205 -22.62 -19.86 20.48
C ILE A 205 -23.66 -20.94 20.12
N ALA A 206 -23.24 -22.03 19.46
CA ALA A 206 -24.15 -23.10 19.11
C ALA A 206 -24.78 -23.77 20.34
N LYS A 207 -24.01 -23.95 21.44
CA LYS A 207 -24.52 -24.44 22.71
C LYS A 207 -25.52 -23.47 23.36
N GLU A 208 -25.20 -22.18 23.37
CA GLU A 208 -26.07 -21.14 23.92
C GLU A 208 -27.40 -21.04 23.17
N ARG A 209 -27.37 -21.07 21.83
CA ARG A 209 -28.58 -21.10 20.99
C ARG A 209 -29.47 -22.33 21.28
N LYS A 210 -28.86 -23.50 21.50
CA LYS A 210 -29.60 -24.70 21.91
C LYS A 210 -30.26 -24.56 23.27
N LEU A 211 -29.56 -23.97 24.25
CA LEU A 211 -30.11 -23.72 25.58
C LEU A 211 -31.29 -22.75 25.55
N ASN A 212 -31.20 -21.70 24.75
CA ASN A 212 -32.22 -20.67 24.63
C ASN A 212 -33.39 -21.07 23.69
N LYS A 213 -33.43 -22.31 23.21
CA LYS A 213 -34.45 -22.81 22.24
C LYS A 213 -34.63 -21.89 21.02
N THR A 214 -33.63 -21.16 20.64
CA THR A 214 -33.65 -20.30 19.46
C THR A 214 -33.71 -21.18 18.21
N LEU A 215 -34.63 -20.88 17.30
CA LEU A 215 -34.78 -21.62 16.03
C LEU A 215 -33.46 -21.56 15.27
N GLN A 216 -32.75 -22.67 15.21
CA GLN A 216 -31.47 -22.78 14.52
C GLN A 216 -31.73 -23.46 13.18
N ILE A 217 -31.81 -22.67 12.11
CA ILE A 217 -32.00 -23.18 10.74
C ILE A 217 -30.71 -23.82 10.23
N MET A 218 -29.54 -23.32 10.69
CA MET A 218 -28.24 -23.74 10.20
C MET A 218 -27.16 -23.70 11.30
N ASP A 219 -26.10 -24.49 11.16
CA ASP A 219 -24.92 -24.41 12.05
C ASP A 219 -24.26 -23.02 11.91
N VAL A 220 -23.93 -22.40 13.04
CA VAL A 220 -23.28 -21.08 13.12
C VAL A 220 -22.01 -21.02 12.25
N ARG A 221 -21.28 -22.13 12.14
CA ARG A 221 -20.06 -22.22 11.33
C ARG A 221 -20.35 -22.03 9.84
N ILE A 222 -21.43 -22.64 9.35
CA ILE A 222 -21.87 -22.52 7.96
C ILE A 222 -22.48 -21.12 7.74
N GLU A 223 -23.25 -20.64 8.69
CA GLU A 223 -23.88 -19.32 8.64
C GLU A 223 -22.84 -18.21 8.46
N VAL A 224 -21.75 -18.22 9.24
CA VAL A 224 -20.66 -17.25 9.12
C VAL A 224 -19.98 -17.30 7.75
N VAL A 225 -19.74 -18.49 7.21
CA VAL A 225 -19.15 -18.64 5.87
C VAL A 225 -20.08 -18.10 4.79
N LEU A 226 -21.36 -18.46 4.85
CA LEU A 226 -22.35 -17.97 3.89
C LEU A 226 -22.55 -16.46 3.95
N GLN A 227 -22.55 -15.88 5.15
CA GLN A 227 -22.60 -14.42 5.32
C GLN A 227 -21.36 -13.73 4.74
N GLY A 228 -20.18 -14.32 4.90
CA GLY A 228 -18.95 -13.83 4.30
C GLY A 228 -19.01 -13.85 2.77
N ILE A 229 -19.43 -14.96 2.18
CA ILE A 229 -19.64 -15.12 0.73
C ILE A 229 -20.69 -14.13 0.23
N PHE A 230 -21.85 -14.05 0.91
CA PHE A 230 -22.90 -13.10 0.58
C PHE A 230 -22.39 -11.65 0.58
N ALA A 231 -21.69 -11.25 1.64
CA ALA A 231 -21.12 -9.90 1.76
C ALA A 231 -20.15 -9.60 0.60
N PHE A 232 -19.31 -10.56 0.28
CA PHE A 232 -18.36 -10.44 -0.82
C PHE A 232 -19.06 -10.25 -2.17
N LEU A 233 -20.03 -11.11 -2.49
CA LEU A 233 -20.76 -11.04 -3.76
C LEU A 233 -21.58 -9.75 -3.88
N VAL A 234 -22.29 -9.35 -2.83
CA VAL A 234 -23.07 -8.11 -2.84
C VAL A 234 -22.16 -6.89 -2.96
N GLY A 235 -21.01 -6.88 -2.27
CA GLY A 235 -20.00 -5.82 -2.42
C GLY A 235 -19.49 -5.69 -3.85
N LEU A 236 -19.17 -6.81 -4.51
CA LEU A 236 -18.79 -6.84 -5.93
C LEU A 236 -19.92 -6.38 -6.85
N MET A 237 -21.16 -6.78 -6.59
CA MET A 237 -22.32 -6.34 -7.38
C MET A 237 -22.51 -4.83 -7.30
N LEU A 238 -22.32 -4.22 -6.14
CA LEU A 238 -22.48 -2.76 -5.97
C LEU A 238 -21.43 -1.95 -6.76
N CYS A 239 -20.23 -2.47 -6.95
CA CYS A 239 -19.19 -1.78 -7.75
C CYS A 239 -19.09 -2.30 -9.20
N SER A 240 -19.96 -3.23 -9.62
CA SER A 240 -19.90 -3.86 -10.94
C SER A 240 -20.06 -2.86 -12.10
N VAL A 241 -20.78 -1.75 -11.87
CA VAL A 241 -20.94 -0.66 -12.84
C VAL A 241 -19.58 -0.09 -13.31
N ILE A 242 -18.57 -0.15 -12.46
CA ILE A 242 -17.21 0.27 -12.77
C ILE A 242 -16.32 -0.93 -13.14
N LEU A 243 -16.47 -2.03 -12.39
CA LEU A 243 -15.61 -3.21 -12.60
C LEU A 243 -15.78 -3.82 -14.00
N LEU A 244 -17.00 -3.88 -14.55
CA LEU A 244 -17.24 -4.50 -15.85
C LEU A 244 -16.57 -3.74 -17.01
N PRO A 245 -16.71 -2.40 -17.14
CA PRO A 245 -15.96 -1.64 -18.14
C PRO A 245 -14.44 -1.71 -17.94
N CYS A 246 -13.95 -1.59 -16.71
CA CYS A 246 -12.53 -1.68 -16.42
C CYS A 246 -11.96 -3.06 -16.76
N PHE A 247 -12.68 -4.13 -16.45
CA PHE A 247 -12.27 -5.49 -16.79
C PHE A 247 -12.22 -5.71 -18.30
N SER A 248 -13.21 -5.18 -19.04
CA SER A 248 -13.21 -5.24 -20.51
C SER A 248 -11.98 -4.57 -21.10
N VAL A 249 -11.58 -3.40 -20.61
CA VAL A 249 -10.36 -2.70 -21.04
C VAL A 249 -9.09 -3.45 -20.61
N ALA A 250 -9.08 -3.98 -19.39
CA ALA A 250 -7.93 -4.72 -18.86
C ALA A 250 -7.62 -5.97 -19.68
N LEU A 251 -8.64 -6.70 -20.18
CA LEU A 251 -8.46 -7.90 -21.03
C LEU A 251 -7.78 -7.58 -22.36
N THR A 252 -7.86 -6.36 -22.85
CA THR A 252 -7.20 -5.93 -24.10
C THR A 252 -5.78 -5.39 -23.86
N ASN A 253 -5.36 -5.29 -22.61
CA ASN A 253 -4.04 -4.77 -22.23
C ASN A 253 -2.95 -5.84 -22.46
N SER A 254 -1.84 -5.44 -23.08
CA SER A 254 -0.69 -6.33 -23.35
C SER A 254 -0.08 -6.96 -22.09
N ARG A 255 -0.31 -6.38 -20.91
CA ARG A 255 0.14 -6.94 -19.61
C ARG A 255 -0.65 -8.19 -19.17
N VAL A 256 -1.79 -8.47 -19.79
CA VAL A 256 -2.67 -9.62 -19.52
C VAL A 256 -2.65 -10.66 -20.67
N GLY A 257 -1.74 -10.51 -21.63
CA GLY A 257 -1.67 -11.33 -22.85
C GLY A 257 -1.29 -12.81 -22.63
N ASP A 258 -1.14 -13.55 -23.74
CA ASP A 258 -0.99 -15.01 -23.83
C ASP A 258 0.21 -15.63 -23.05
N GLN A 259 1.17 -14.83 -22.64
CA GLN A 259 2.32 -15.26 -21.82
C GLN A 259 2.16 -14.86 -20.34
N SER A 260 0.93 -14.76 -19.85
CA SER A 260 0.68 -14.41 -18.46
C SER A 260 1.14 -15.52 -17.50
N TYR A 261 1.48 -15.13 -16.28
CA TYR A 261 1.78 -16.09 -15.20
C TYR A 261 0.65 -17.12 -15.02
N LEU A 262 -0.60 -16.70 -15.20
CA LEU A 262 -1.77 -17.59 -15.14
C LEU A 262 -1.70 -18.69 -16.19
N THR A 263 -1.32 -18.37 -17.42
CA THR A 263 -1.15 -19.35 -18.51
C THR A 263 -0.08 -20.38 -18.13
N ASN A 264 1.08 -19.91 -17.67
CA ASN A 264 2.17 -20.80 -17.22
C ASN A 264 1.72 -21.72 -16.08
N LEU A 265 0.94 -21.19 -15.11
CA LEU A 265 0.41 -21.96 -13.99
C LEU A 265 -0.61 -23.03 -14.46
N VAL A 266 -1.52 -22.66 -15.33
CA VAL A 266 -2.53 -23.58 -15.90
C VAL A 266 -1.87 -24.68 -16.73
N ASP A 267 -0.88 -24.36 -17.55
CA ASP A 267 -0.18 -25.34 -18.38
C ASP A 267 0.68 -26.29 -17.53
N ALA A 268 1.36 -25.77 -16.51
CA ALA A 268 2.06 -26.61 -15.52
C ALA A 268 1.10 -27.54 -14.78
N PHE A 269 -0.11 -27.06 -14.43
CA PHE A 269 -1.15 -27.87 -13.79
C PHE A 269 -1.66 -28.99 -14.72
N LYS A 270 -1.95 -28.67 -15.99
CA LYS A 270 -2.37 -29.65 -17.01
C LYS A 270 -1.28 -30.67 -17.30
N GLY A 271 -0.01 -30.24 -17.21
CA GLY A 271 1.17 -31.09 -17.43
C GLY A 271 1.47 -32.09 -16.31
N ILE A 272 0.84 -31.97 -15.13
CA ILE A 272 1.16 -32.81 -13.94
C ILE A 272 1.15 -34.30 -14.25
N ASN A 273 0.23 -34.78 -15.07
CA ASN A 273 0.12 -36.20 -15.42
C ASN A 273 1.24 -36.69 -16.35
N LYS A 274 1.91 -35.78 -17.08
CA LYS A 274 2.99 -36.10 -18.02
C LYS A 274 4.37 -35.85 -17.44
N ASP A 275 4.53 -34.67 -16.83
CA ASP A 275 5.83 -34.12 -16.41
C ASP A 275 6.04 -34.17 -14.89
N GLY A 276 5.05 -34.70 -14.15
CA GLY A 276 5.05 -34.75 -12.69
C GLY A 276 4.77 -33.41 -12.02
N LEU A 277 4.87 -33.38 -10.70
CA LEU A 277 4.56 -32.20 -9.87
C LEU A 277 5.64 -31.11 -9.89
N LYS A 278 6.86 -31.45 -10.32
CA LYS A 278 8.00 -30.52 -10.23
C LYS A 278 7.79 -29.22 -11.02
N PRO A 279 7.36 -29.24 -12.31
CA PRO A 279 7.10 -27.99 -13.05
C PRO A 279 6.06 -27.09 -12.39
N PHE A 280 5.01 -27.68 -11.81
CA PHE A 280 3.99 -26.93 -11.09
C PHE A 280 4.55 -26.26 -9.83
N PHE A 281 5.35 -26.97 -9.03
CA PHE A 281 6.00 -26.37 -7.88
C PHE A 281 7.07 -25.34 -8.26
N ASP A 282 7.76 -25.55 -9.38
CA ASP A 282 8.72 -24.56 -9.88
C ASP A 282 8.00 -23.23 -10.21
N VAL A 283 6.84 -23.23 -10.86
CA VAL A 283 6.05 -22.02 -11.13
C VAL A 283 5.59 -21.34 -9.82
N LEU A 284 5.24 -22.11 -8.80
CA LEU A 284 4.76 -21.53 -7.53
C LEU A 284 5.88 -20.90 -6.68
N PHE A 285 7.06 -21.50 -6.66
CA PHE A 285 8.07 -21.22 -5.62
C PHE A 285 9.42 -20.78 -6.15
N LYS A 286 9.69 -20.92 -7.44
CA LYS A 286 11.00 -20.62 -8.01
C LYS A 286 10.98 -19.27 -8.71
N TRP A 287 11.84 -18.38 -8.24
CA TRP A 287 12.15 -17.15 -8.93
C TRP A 287 13.02 -17.43 -10.16
N ASP A 288 12.76 -16.73 -11.26
CA ASP A 288 13.67 -16.74 -12.41
C ASP A 288 15.03 -16.17 -12.02
N TYR A 289 16.06 -16.51 -12.79
CA TYR A 289 17.44 -16.16 -12.44
C TYR A 289 17.62 -14.65 -12.22
N ASP A 290 17.05 -13.84 -13.09
CA ASP A 290 17.13 -12.38 -13.04
C ASP A 290 16.29 -11.77 -11.91
N GLU A 291 15.36 -12.52 -11.34
CA GLU A 291 14.47 -12.08 -10.27
C GLU A 291 14.88 -12.58 -8.87
N LYS A 292 15.95 -13.37 -8.74
CA LYS A 292 16.41 -13.91 -7.43
C LYS A 292 16.72 -12.83 -6.41
N ARG A 293 17.09 -11.63 -6.84
CA ARG A 293 17.24 -10.44 -5.99
C ARG A 293 15.99 -10.14 -5.17
N ARG A 294 14.80 -10.50 -5.67
CA ARG A 294 13.51 -10.32 -4.95
C ARG A 294 13.42 -11.11 -3.64
N LEU A 295 14.29 -12.08 -3.42
CA LEU A 295 14.43 -12.74 -2.12
C LEU A 295 14.95 -11.82 -1.01
N LEU A 296 15.59 -10.70 -1.36
CA LEU A 296 16.05 -9.69 -0.39
C LEU A 296 14.98 -8.64 -0.07
N TYR A 297 13.93 -8.51 -0.91
CA TYR A 297 12.88 -7.50 -0.72
C TYR A 297 12.20 -7.53 0.64
N PRO A 298 11.81 -8.70 1.20
CA PRO A 298 11.22 -8.73 2.52
C PRO A 298 12.11 -8.13 3.60
N LEU A 299 13.42 -8.41 3.54
CA LEU A 299 14.38 -7.88 4.51
C LEU A 299 14.50 -6.36 4.38
N ILE A 300 14.71 -5.87 3.16
CA ILE A 300 14.82 -4.42 2.90
C ILE A 300 13.52 -3.72 3.31
N ALA A 301 12.37 -4.26 2.90
CA ALA A 301 11.07 -3.65 3.17
C ALA A 301 10.76 -3.48 4.67
N PHE A 302 11.23 -4.40 5.52
CA PHE A 302 10.99 -4.30 6.97
C PHE A 302 11.96 -3.36 7.68
N PHE A 303 13.22 -3.28 7.20
CA PHE A 303 14.28 -2.59 7.92
C PHE A 303 14.60 -1.21 7.37
N THR A 304 14.07 -0.85 6.21
CA THR A 304 14.32 0.45 5.60
C THR A 304 13.03 1.22 5.34
N PRO A 305 12.95 2.48 5.76
CA PRO A 305 11.75 3.31 5.56
C PRO A 305 11.56 3.72 4.11
N ASN A 306 12.65 3.89 3.38
CA ASN A 306 12.62 4.27 1.98
C ASN A 306 13.51 3.33 1.17
N VAL A 307 12.85 2.47 0.40
CA VAL A 307 13.52 1.46 -0.42
C VAL A 307 14.27 2.10 -1.58
N ASP A 308 13.78 3.20 -2.16
CA ASP A 308 14.41 3.87 -3.29
C ASP A 308 15.83 4.35 -2.96
N CYS A 309 16.07 4.78 -1.73
CA CYS A 309 17.41 5.17 -1.28
C CYS A 309 18.39 4.00 -1.18
N PHE A 310 17.88 2.77 -1.00
CA PHE A 310 18.70 1.59 -0.75
C PHE A 310 18.73 0.63 -1.95
N ASP A 311 17.80 0.77 -2.89
CA ASP A 311 17.72 -0.12 -4.04
C ASP A 311 18.99 -0.09 -4.87
N SER A 312 19.47 1.08 -5.24
CA SER A 312 20.72 1.23 -5.98
C SER A 312 21.95 0.75 -5.20
N LEU A 313 21.94 0.80 -3.87
CA LEU A 313 23.03 0.31 -3.04
C LEU A 313 23.08 -1.21 -2.92
N VAL A 314 21.91 -1.85 -2.83
CA VAL A 314 21.83 -3.31 -2.63
C VAL A 314 21.80 -4.05 -3.95
N PHE A 315 21.31 -3.42 -5.02
CA PHE A 315 21.07 -4.05 -6.33
C PHE A 315 21.80 -3.33 -7.47
N ALA A 316 23.02 -2.88 -7.27
CA ALA A 316 23.84 -2.18 -8.25
C ALA A 316 23.48 -2.51 -9.72
N ASN A 317 23.28 -1.48 -10.53
CA ASN A 317 23.14 -1.53 -12.00
C ASN A 317 21.92 -2.24 -12.61
N GLN A 318 20.89 -2.56 -11.86
CA GLN A 318 19.71 -3.15 -12.49
C GLN A 318 18.53 -2.22 -12.36
N GLY A 319 18.29 -1.46 -13.39
CA GLY A 319 17.24 -0.50 -13.65
C GLY A 319 16.10 -0.41 -12.66
N TYR A 320 15.59 0.77 -12.51
CA TYR A 320 14.46 1.15 -11.66
C TYR A 320 13.35 0.10 -11.73
N ASP A 321 13.20 -0.68 -10.67
CA ASP A 321 12.15 -1.68 -10.60
C ASP A 321 11.07 -1.18 -9.62
N ASN A 322 9.98 -0.61 -10.14
CA ASN A 322 8.80 -0.18 -9.38
C ASN A 322 8.12 -1.30 -8.58
N ALA A 323 8.78 -2.44 -8.44
CA ALA A 323 8.27 -3.63 -7.79
C ALA A 323 8.26 -3.53 -6.25
N TYR A 324 8.92 -2.54 -5.68
CA TYR A 324 9.09 -2.41 -4.25
C TYR A 324 7.89 -1.87 -3.49
N ALA A 325 7.90 -2.11 -2.19
CA ALA A 325 7.12 -1.42 -1.20
C ALA A 325 7.79 -1.55 0.17
N SER A 326 7.76 -0.53 0.98
CA SER A 326 8.24 -0.61 2.36
C SER A 326 7.18 -1.19 3.29
N CYS A 327 7.60 -2.01 4.27
CA CYS A 327 6.80 -2.46 5.41
C CYS A 327 7.30 -1.86 6.73
N PHE A 328 8.14 -0.85 6.67
CA PHE A 328 8.77 -0.27 7.85
C PHE A 328 7.73 0.30 8.82
N ILE A 329 7.82 -0.12 10.07
CA ILE A 329 6.85 0.17 11.13
C ILE A 329 7.45 0.99 12.27
N TYR A 330 8.56 1.65 12.01
CA TYR A 330 9.38 2.40 12.97
C TYR A 330 10.18 1.55 13.96
N THR A 331 11.36 2.02 14.26
CA THR A 331 12.37 1.32 15.05
C THR A 331 11.90 0.87 16.43
N PRO A 332 11.10 1.65 17.21
CA PRO A 332 10.58 1.19 18.49
C PRO A 332 9.69 -0.05 18.36
N LEU A 333 8.83 -0.10 17.34
CA LEU A 333 7.94 -1.25 17.11
C LEU A 333 8.69 -2.42 16.47
N LEU A 334 9.70 -2.15 15.65
CA LEU A 334 10.57 -3.18 15.07
C LEU A 334 11.34 -3.92 16.18
N LEU A 335 11.89 -3.20 17.16
CA LEU A 335 12.52 -3.81 18.33
C LEU A 335 11.52 -4.62 19.18
N MET A 336 10.26 -4.21 19.23
CA MET A 336 9.22 -4.95 19.95
C MET A 336 8.63 -6.13 19.17
N PHE A 337 8.95 -6.28 17.88
CA PHE A 337 8.38 -7.34 17.05
C PHE A 337 8.74 -8.75 17.55
N ILE A 338 10.02 -9.02 17.83
CA ILE A 338 10.49 -10.31 18.33
C ILE A 338 9.93 -10.63 19.73
N PRO A 339 9.97 -9.72 20.73
CA PRO A 339 9.27 -9.89 21.98
C PRO A 339 7.80 -10.28 21.83
N CYS A 340 7.06 -9.56 20.96
CA CYS A 340 5.66 -9.88 20.67
C CYS A 340 5.50 -11.25 20.00
N LEU A 341 6.40 -11.64 19.10
CA LEU A 341 6.38 -12.92 18.44
C LEU A 341 6.57 -14.06 19.45
N ILE A 342 7.55 -13.95 20.33
CA ILE A 342 7.80 -14.95 21.39
C ILE A 342 6.59 -15.05 22.33
N GLN A 343 5.98 -13.91 22.71
CA GLN A 343 4.78 -13.88 23.54
C GLN A 343 3.59 -14.56 22.84
N GLY A 344 3.38 -14.27 21.55
CA GLY A 344 2.35 -14.91 20.75
C GLY A 344 2.54 -16.43 20.66
N ILE A 345 3.78 -16.90 20.49
CA ILE A 345 4.10 -18.34 20.49
C ILE A 345 3.80 -18.95 21.86
N LYS A 346 4.13 -18.29 22.96
CA LYS A 346 3.85 -18.81 24.31
C LYS A 346 2.35 -18.94 24.58
N LYS A 347 1.53 -18.02 24.12
CA LYS A 347 0.09 -18.00 24.39
C LYS A 347 -0.74 -18.77 23.36
N HIS A 348 -0.35 -18.69 22.10
CA HIS A 348 -1.08 -19.24 20.96
C HIS A 348 -0.13 -19.82 19.91
N ALA A 349 0.70 -20.81 20.31
CA ALA A 349 1.80 -21.35 19.49
C ALA A 349 1.36 -21.68 18.05
N VAL A 350 0.34 -22.53 17.91
CA VAL A 350 -0.09 -23.02 16.59
C VAL A 350 -0.50 -21.87 15.66
N SER A 351 -1.37 -20.98 16.12
CA SER A 351 -1.85 -19.87 15.28
C SER A 351 -0.74 -18.86 14.99
N THR A 352 0.13 -18.57 15.95
CA THR A 352 1.25 -17.64 15.74
C THR A 352 2.26 -18.22 14.74
N ILE A 353 2.64 -19.49 14.90
CA ILE A 353 3.57 -20.14 13.97
C ILE A 353 2.98 -20.23 12.57
N ILE A 354 1.74 -20.69 12.43
CA ILE A 354 1.07 -20.78 11.11
C ILE A 354 0.96 -19.40 10.47
N GLY A 355 0.52 -18.37 11.21
CA GLY A 355 0.37 -17.01 10.68
C GLY A 355 1.71 -16.41 10.24
N THR A 356 2.74 -16.53 11.08
CA THR A 356 4.07 -15.97 10.76
C THR A 356 4.73 -16.73 9.62
N SER A 357 4.71 -18.08 9.65
CA SER A 357 5.30 -18.90 8.58
C SER A 357 4.54 -18.71 7.26
N GLY A 358 3.21 -18.62 7.30
CA GLY A 358 2.39 -18.33 6.12
C GLY A 358 2.71 -16.96 5.52
N MET A 359 2.86 -15.93 6.35
CA MET A 359 3.23 -14.59 5.89
C MET A 359 4.63 -14.57 5.27
N LEU A 360 5.61 -15.20 5.90
CA LEU A 360 6.96 -15.34 5.35
C LEU A 360 6.93 -16.12 4.03
N LEU A 361 6.19 -17.22 3.96
CA LEU A 361 6.04 -17.98 2.72
C LEU A 361 5.49 -17.10 1.59
N LEU A 362 4.44 -16.32 1.85
CA LEU A 362 3.89 -15.39 0.86
C LEU A 362 4.92 -14.35 0.41
N MET A 363 5.70 -13.78 1.34
CA MET A 363 6.69 -12.75 1.01
C MET A 363 7.89 -13.27 0.22
N PHE A 364 8.23 -14.55 0.35
CA PHE A 364 9.39 -15.13 -0.33
C PHE A 364 9.03 -15.92 -1.61
N THR A 365 7.74 -16.06 -1.95
CA THR A 365 7.32 -16.86 -3.11
C THR A 365 6.77 -16.00 -4.26
N PRO A 366 7.14 -16.28 -5.52
CA PRO A 366 6.62 -15.55 -6.67
C PRO A 366 5.09 -15.62 -6.78
N PHE A 367 4.49 -16.76 -6.44
CA PHE A 367 3.05 -16.97 -6.51
C PHE A 367 2.24 -15.84 -5.85
N ALA A 368 2.63 -15.40 -4.65
CA ALA A 368 1.92 -14.34 -3.94
C ALA A 368 1.97 -13.00 -4.71
N TYR A 369 3.13 -12.66 -5.24
CA TYR A 369 3.28 -11.41 -6.00
C TYR A 369 2.40 -11.39 -7.24
N TYR A 370 2.37 -12.49 -8.00
CA TYR A 370 1.50 -12.61 -9.16
C TYR A 370 0.02 -12.64 -8.79
N CYS A 371 -0.38 -13.40 -7.77
CA CYS A 371 -1.75 -13.42 -7.29
C CYS A 371 -2.25 -12.03 -6.90
N PHE A 372 -1.47 -11.33 -6.08
CA PHE A 372 -1.86 -10.02 -5.59
C PHE A 372 -1.76 -8.92 -6.65
N SER A 373 -1.07 -9.18 -7.75
CA SER A 373 -1.04 -8.31 -8.94
C SER A 373 -2.07 -8.70 -10.00
N GLY A 374 -3.04 -9.57 -9.68
CA GLY A 374 -4.10 -10.00 -10.60
C GLY A 374 -3.60 -10.91 -11.71
N PHE A 375 -2.54 -11.69 -11.46
CA PHE A 375 -1.89 -12.61 -12.41
C PHE A 375 -1.32 -11.93 -13.67
N THR A 376 -1.06 -10.62 -13.61
CA THR A 376 -0.39 -9.90 -14.69
C THR A 376 1.08 -10.31 -14.78
N ASN A 377 1.74 -9.95 -15.90
CA ASN A 377 3.18 -10.22 -16.08
C ASN A 377 4.07 -9.31 -15.22
N VAL A 378 3.50 -8.36 -14.51
CA VAL A 378 4.23 -7.40 -13.70
C VAL A 378 4.17 -7.79 -12.23
N VAL A 379 5.32 -7.87 -11.60
CA VAL A 379 5.48 -8.35 -10.22
C VAL A 379 5.70 -7.16 -9.30
N TYR A 380 4.69 -6.82 -8.49
CA TYR A 380 4.75 -5.71 -7.55
C TYR A 380 4.59 -6.18 -6.10
N ALA A 381 5.35 -5.57 -5.17
CA ALA A 381 5.17 -5.75 -3.73
C ALA A 381 4.09 -4.82 -3.13
N ARG A 382 3.22 -4.23 -3.95
CA ARG A 382 2.17 -3.29 -3.50
C ARG A 382 1.26 -3.85 -2.40
N TRP A 383 1.05 -5.15 -2.38
CA TRP A 383 0.28 -5.87 -1.37
C TRP A 383 0.92 -5.89 0.03
N TYR A 384 2.16 -5.43 0.18
CA TYR A 384 2.87 -5.36 1.45
C TYR A 384 2.16 -4.46 2.48
N ILE A 385 1.23 -3.62 2.06
CA ILE A 385 0.31 -2.92 2.99
C ILE A 385 -0.44 -3.91 3.88
N PHE A 386 -0.83 -5.09 3.37
CA PHE A 386 -1.45 -6.15 4.14
C PHE A 386 -0.50 -6.71 5.21
N VAL A 387 0.76 -6.94 4.84
CA VAL A 387 1.81 -7.36 5.80
C VAL A 387 1.96 -6.33 6.92
N THR A 388 1.99 -5.05 6.56
CA THR A 388 2.09 -3.94 7.52
C THR A 388 0.91 -3.92 8.49
N VAL A 389 -0.34 -3.98 7.98
CA VAL A 389 -1.55 -3.98 8.82
C VAL A 389 -1.56 -5.17 9.77
N VAL A 390 -1.30 -6.38 9.26
CA VAL A 390 -1.33 -7.61 10.08
C VAL A 390 -0.21 -7.62 11.11
N SER A 391 0.99 -7.18 10.76
CA SER A 391 2.12 -7.07 11.69
C SER A 391 1.83 -6.08 12.81
N LEU A 392 1.32 -4.89 12.48
CA LEU A 392 0.96 -3.88 13.46
C LEU A 392 -0.22 -4.31 14.35
N LEU A 393 -1.23 -4.96 13.78
CA LEU A 393 -2.33 -5.55 14.55
C LEU A 393 -1.80 -6.59 15.53
N PHE A 394 -0.94 -7.48 15.08
CA PHE A 394 -0.32 -8.51 15.92
C PHE A 394 0.51 -7.89 17.05
N ILE A 395 1.39 -6.92 16.74
CA ILE A 395 2.16 -6.19 17.74
C ILE A 395 1.21 -5.53 18.76
N GLY A 396 0.19 -4.81 18.31
CA GLY A 396 -0.76 -4.12 19.19
C GLY A 396 -1.41 -5.06 20.21
N VAL A 397 -1.88 -6.22 19.76
CA VAL A 397 -2.51 -7.23 20.63
C VAL A 397 -1.51 -7.83 21.63
N GLN A 398 -0.27 -8.10 21.21
CA GLN A 398 0.73 -8.72 22.10
C GLN A 398 1.39 -7.70 23.02
N TYR A 399 1.62 -6.48 22.55
CA TYR A 399 2.28 -5.40 23.30
C TYR A 399 1.55 -5.01 24.59
N ASP A 400 0.23 -5.09 24.61
CA ASP A 400 -0.57 -4.84 25.82
C ASP A 400 -0.21 -5.77 27.00
N GLN A 401 0.45 -6.86 26.70
CA GLN A 401 0.87 -7.87 27.68
C GLN A 401 2.40 -7.84 27.92
N ARG A 402 3.06 -6.72 27.56
CA ARG A 402 4.51 -6.57 27.65
C ARG A 402 5.10 -6.82 29.04
N GLU A 403 4.33 -6.56 30.09
CA GLU A 403 4.76 -6.80 31.48
C GLU A 403 5.09 -8.27 31.77
N GLU A 404 4.46 -9.19 31.06
CA GLU A 404 4.69 -10.62 31.16
C GLU A 404 5.90 -11.09 30.35
N MET A 405 6.44 -10.25 29.48
CA MET A 405 7.57 -10.60 28.62
C MET A 405 8.89 -10.42 29.39
N SER A 406 9.92 -11.15 29.01
CA SER A 406 11.28 -11.03 29.56
C SER A 406 12.11 -10.01 28.79
N ALA A 407 12.92 -9.23 29.50
CA ALA A 407 13.76 -8.20 28.88
C ALA A 407 14.77 -8.77 27.85
N TRP A 408 15.24 -10.02 28.02
CA TRP A 408 16.17 -10.66 27.10
C TRP A 408 15.59 -10.90 25.69
N TYR A 409 14.25 -10.82 25.50
CA TYR A 409 13.65 -10.84 24.16
C TYR A 409 14.05 -9.63 23.34
N LEU A 410 14.28 -8.47 23.99
CA LEU A 410 14.85 -7.29 23.34
C LEU A 410 16.31 -7.51 22.94
N ASP A 411 17.07 -8.24 23.74
CA ASP A 411 18.46 -8.58 23.44
C ASP A 411 18.53 -9.43 22.15
N LEU A 412 17.62 -10.40 22.03
CA LEU A 412 17.47 -11.21 20.82
C LEU A 412 17.03 -10.37 19.61
N SER A 413 16.09 -9.45 19.82
CA SER A 413 15.63 -8.52 18.77
C SER A 413 16.78 -7.69 18.23
N LEU A 414 17.57 -7.07 19.12
CA LEU A 414 18.76 -6.32 18.72
C LEU A 414 19.77 -7.18 17.94
N GLY A 415 20.02 -8.42 18.40
CA GLY A 415 20.92 -9.35 17.72
C GLY A 415 20.45 -9.68 16.29
N ILE A 416 19.17 -9.94 16.10
CA ILE A 416 18.59 -10.21 14.77
C ILE A 416 18.68 -8.95 13.88
N ILE A 417 18.31 -7.78 14.41
CA ILE A 417 18.38 -6.52 13.66
C ILE A 417 19.85 -6.24 13.27
N ALA A 418 20.80 -6.41 14.19
CA ALA A 418 22.21 -6.20 13.92
C ALA A 418 22.74 -7.13 12.81
N ILE A 419 22.34 -8.42 12.83
CA ILE A 419 22.73 -9.38 11.78
C ILE A 419 22.17 -8.95 10.43
N ILE A 420 20.87 -8.59 10.37
CA ILE A 420 20.23 -8.18 9.12
C ILE A 420 20.83 -6.87 8.61
N SER A 421 21.00 -5.86 9.48
CA SER A 421 21.60 -4.59 9.11
C SER A 421 23.04 -4.76 8.65
N GLY A 422 23.82 -5.62 9.32
CA GLY A 422 25.19 -5.96 8.91
C GLY A 422 25.24 -6.65 7.54
N PHE A 423 24.29 -7.55 7.27
CA PHE A 423 24.16 -8.19 5.96
C PHE A 423 23.78 -7.19 4.85
N LEU A 424 22.83 -6.30 5.14
CA LEU A 424 22.44 -5.24 4.18
C LEU A 424 23.58 -4.26 3.91
N LEU A 425 24.35 -3.89 4.94
CA LEU A 425 25.56 -3.07 4.77
C LEU A 425 26.61 -3.77 3.93
N TYR A 426 26.84 -5.06 4.15
CA TYR A 426 27.77 -5.84 3.34
C TYR A 426 27.35 -5.85 1.86
N LYS A 427 26.07 -6.10 1.59
CA LYS A 427 25.52 -6.08 0.24
C LYS A 427 25.57 -4.69 -0.40
N SER A 428 25.31 -3.65 0.35
CA SER A 428 25.45 -2.26 -0.08
C SER A 428 26.89 -1.94 -0.52
N GLN A 429 27.89 -2.38 0.24
CA GLN A 429 29.31 -2.18 -0.14
C GLN A 429 29.73 -3.00 -1.36
N GLU A 430 29.18 -4.22 -1.54
CA GLU A 430 29.43 -5.03 -2.73
C GLU A 430 28.88 -4.34 -3.98
N GLY A 431 27.68 -3.79 -3.92
CA GLY A 431 27.08 -2.98 -4.96
C GLY A 431 27.88 -1.70 -5.25
N TYR A 432 28.29 -0.99 -4.21
CA TYR A 432 29.11 0.20 -4.30
C TYR A 432 30.44 -0.05 -5.03
N ASN A 433 31.15 -1.12 -4.72
CA ASN A 433 32.43 -1.45 -5.36
C ASN A 433 32.30 -1.82 -6.85
N GLN A 434 31.14 -2.28 -7.30
CA GLN A 434 30.88 -2.60 -8.70
C GLN A 434 30.55 -1.37 -9.55
N GLU A 435 29.85 -0.37 -8.99
CA GLU A 435 29.42 0.82 -9.72
C GLU A 435 30.37 2.01 -9.63
N ILE A 436 31.18 2.13 -8.57
CA ILE A 436 31.80 3.40 -8.18
C ILE A 436 33.32 3.35 -8.18
N SER A 437 33.90 2.93 -9.29
CA SER A 437 35.27 3.35 -9.59
C SER A 437 35.43 4.89 -9.76
N ASN A 438 34.34 5.64 -9.82
CA ASN A 438 34.30 7.05 -10.19
C ASN A 438 33.67 8.03 -9.16
N LEU A 439 33.12 7.61 -8.03
CA LEU A 439 32.53 8.51 -7.03
C LEU A 439 33.31 8.49 -5.71
N LYS A 440 33.98 9.60 -5.43
CA LYS A 440 34.86 9.82 -4.27
C LYS A 440 34.15 10.21 -2.96
N ALA A 441 32.82 10.18 -2.88
CA ALA A 441 32.11 10.59 -1.68
C ALA A 441 31.35 9.40 -1.06
N MET A 442 31.47 9.27 0.25
CA MET A 442 30.55 8.44 1.04
C MET A 442 29.14 8.88 0.69
N ASP A 443 28.35 8.04 0.04
CA ASP A 443 26.99 8.37 -0.34
C ASP A 443 26.21 8.71 0.95
N GLU A 444 25.42 9.78 0.90
CA GLU A 444 24.56 10.24 2.02
C GLU A 444 23.69 9.10 2.59
N ARG A 445 23.36 8.12 1.79
CA ARG A 445 22.62 6.90 2.11
C ARG A 445 23.37 5.96 3.06
N THR A 446 24.67 5.81 2.87
CA THR A 446 25.53 5.01 3.77
C THR A 446 25.65 5.68 5.14
N ILE A 447 25.76 7.01 5.18
CA ILE A 447 25.74 7.78 6.44
C ILE A 447 24.43 7.54 7.18
N TYR A 448 23.30 7.55 6.46
CA TYR A 448 21.98 7.29 7.04
C TYR A 448 21.93 5.91 7.74
N LEU A 449 22.41 4.85 7.08
CA LEU A 449 22.48 3.51 7.68
C LEU A 449 23.29 3.47 8.97
N TYR A 450 24.45 4.14 9.00
CA TYR A 450 25.25 4.22 10.23
C TYR A 450 24.52 4.98 11.35
N VAL A 451 23.87 6.08 11.02
CA VAL A 451 23.08 6.85 11.98
C VAL A 451 21.91 6.01 12.52
N GLU A 452 21.23 5.25 11.66
CA GLU A 452 20.15 4.36 12.06
C GLU A 452 20.64 3.24 12.99
N ILE A 453 21.77 2.61 12.71
CA ILE A 453 22.34 1.58 13.58
C ILE A 453 22.67 2.14 14.97
N ILE A 454 23.25 3.34 15.03
CA ILE A 454 23.54 4.02 16.29
C ILE A 454 22.25 4.33 17.03
N TYR A 455 21.25 4.84 16.33
CA TYR A 455 19.93 5.14 16.89
C TYR A 455 19.25 3.88 17.45
N VAL A 456 19.23 2.78 16.70
CA VAL A 456 18.70 1.48 17.12
C VAL A 456 19.35 1.02 18.43
N PHE A 457 20.67 1.17 18.54
CA PHE A 457 21.41 0.75 19.75
C PHE A 457 21.02 1.59 20.99
N PHE A 458 20.99 2.92 20.87
CA PHE A 458 20.57 3.78 21.99
C PHE A 458 19.10 3.58 22.35
N LEU A 459 18.24 3.41 21.38
CA LEU A 459 16.83 3.11 21.58
C LEU A 459 16.65 1.78 22.29
N TYR A 460 17.40 0.75 21.90
CA TYR A 460 17.37 -0.53 22.60
C TYR A 460 17.76 -0.38 24.07
N LEU A 461 18.85 0.35 24.40
CA LEU A 461 19.24 0.60 25.79
C LEU A 461 18.12 1.30 26.57
N TYR A 462 17.48 2.27 25.95
CA TYR A 462 16.35 2.98 26.53
C TYR A 462 15.16 2.04 26.80
N LEU A 463 14.73 1.28 25.80
CA LEU A 463 13.63 0.33 25.90
C LEU A 463 13.93 -0.75 26.94
N ARG A 464 15.13 -1.31 26.95
CA ARG A 464 15.53 -2.33 27.91
C ARG A 464 15.48 -1.84 29.36
N LYS A 465 15.92 -0.59 29.60
CA LYS A 465 15.86 0.04 30.94
C LYS A 465 14.43 0.34 31.40
N ASN A 466 13.55 0.75 30.48
CA ASN A 466 12.21 1.23 30.78
C ASN A 466 11.11 0.22 30.47
N TYR A 467 11.46 -0.98 30.09
CA TYR A 467 10.60 -2.02 29.52
C TYR A 467 9.29 -2.29 30.29
N LYS A 468 9.34 -2.29 31.63
CA LYS A 468 8.17 -2.54 32.49
C LYS A 468 7.44 -1.28 32.94
N LYS A 469 7.92 -0.09 32.56
CA LYS A 469 7.27 1.16 32.99
C LYS A 469 5.94 1.36 32.26
N GLU A 470 4.93 1.78 32.98
CA GLU A 470 3.62 2.13 32.41
C GLU A 470 3.74 3.25 31.38
N THR A 471 4.62 4.24 31.64
CA THR A 471 4.84 5.39 30.75
C THR A 471 5.48 5.02 29.41
N LEU A 472 6.05 3.82 29.27
CA LEU A 472 6.79 3.44 28.07
C LEU A 472 5.98 3.59 26.78
N THR A 473 4.67 3.32 26.82
CA THR A 473 3.80 3.45 25.64
C THR A 473 3.71 4.91 25.18
N TYR A 474 3.65 5.85 26.10
CA TYR A 474 3.67 7.28 25.76
C TYR A 474 5.03 7.70 25.18
N ASP A 475 6.13 7.24 25.80
CA ASP A 475 7.48 7.52 25.31
C ASP A 475 7.66 6.97 23.89
N MET A 476 7.22 5.74 23.61
CA MET A 476 7.26 5.14 22.27
C MET A 476 6.42 5.93 21.26
N ARG A 477 5.27 6.48 21.65
CA ARG A 477 4.48 7.34 20.75
C ARG A 477 5.25 8.59 20.31
N TYR A 478 5.94 9.24 21.26
CA TYR A 478 6.78 10.39 20.92
C TYR A 478 7.95 10.00 20.02
N LEU A 479 8.62 8.89 20.31
CA LEU A 479 9.72 8.37 19.50
C LEU A 479 9.26 8.04 18.08
N VAL A 480 8.15 7.33 17.91
CA VAL A 480 7.55 7.04 16.60
C VAL A 480 7.17 8.34 15.88
N ALA A 481 6.61 9.33 16.58
CA ALA A 481 6.22 10.59 15.95
C ALA A 481 7.45 11.38 15.47
N ILE A 482 8.53 11.42 16.25
CA ILE A 482 9.79 12.09 15.88
C ILE A 482 10.42 11.36 14.68
N GLU A 483 10.54 10.03 14.76
CA GLU A 483 11.09 9.23 13.69
C GLU A 483 10.26 9.38 12.41
N ALA A 484 8.92 9.43 12.50
CA ALA A 484 8.04 9.67 11.37
C ALA A 484 8.25 11.04 10.71
N ILE A 485 8.51 12.10 11.50
CA ILE A 485 8.85 13.43 10.97
C ILE A 485 10.16 13.34 10.17
N VAL A 486 11.18 12.72 10.74
CA VAL A 486 12.48 12.57 10.09
C VAL A 486 12.36 11.76 8.80
N MET A 487 11.70 10.59 8.87
CA MET A 487 11.52 9.69 7.72
C MET A 487 10.68 10.31 6.61
N CYS A 488 9.63 11.04 6.95
CA CYS A 488 8.82 11.76 5.97
C CYS A 488 9.67 12.76 5.17
N ASN A 489 10.49 13.55 5.86
CA ASN A 489 11.36 14.52 5.19
C ASN A 489 12.46 13.85 4.36
N ILE A 490 13.09 12.78 4.86
CA ILE A 490 14.09 12.01 4.10
C ILE A 490 13.45 11.42 2.85
N THR A 491 12.27 10.79 2.97
CA THR A 491 11.55 10.22 1.82
C THR A 491 11.27 11.28 0.75
N LEU A 492 10.75 12.44 1.14
CA LEU A 492 10.49 13.54 0.21
C LEU A 492 11.77 14.07 -0.45
N MET A 493 12.88 14.11 0.28
CA MET A 493 14.19 14.50 -0.30
C MET A 493 14.70 13.45 -1.30
N CYS A 494 14.56 12.17 -0.99
CA CYS A 494 15.02 11.06 -1.84
C CYS A 494 14.17 10.87 -3.09
N GLN A 495 12.86 11.05 -2.98
CA GLN A 495 11.93 10.96 -4.13
C GLN A 495 12.03 12.17 -5.07
N GLY A 496 12.96 13.11 -4.79
CA GLY A 496 13.12 14.30 -5.57
C GLY A 496 11.85 15.16 -5.50
N THR A 497 11.80 16.06 -4.52
CA THR A 497 10.82 17.13 -4.59
C THR A 497 11.19 18.00 -5.79
N ALA A 498 10.43 17.90 -6.87
CA ALA A 498 10.44 18.94 -7.88
C ALA A 498 10.27 20.28 -7.15
N SER A 499 11.10 21.27 -7.44
CA SER A 499 10.83 22.61 -6.90
C SER A 499 9.45 23.04 -7.41
N PHE A 500 8.74 23.83 -6.61
CA PHE A 500 7.47 24.42 -7.07
C PHE A 500 7.66 25.17 -8.40
N SER A 501 8.84 25.77 -8.62
CA SER A 501 9.23 26.32 -9.92
C SER A 501 9.23 25.28 -11.04
N ASN A 502 9.55 24.00 -10.80
CA ASN A 502 9.49 22.96 -11.84
C ASN A 502 8.06 22.46 -12.08
N LEU A 503 7.18 22.50 -11.08
CA LEU A 503 5.74 22.30 -11.29
C LEU A 503 5.13 23.43 -12.14
N TYR A 504 5.62 24.65 -11.95
CA TYR A 504 5.15 25.83 -12.69
C TYR A 504 6.02 26.16 -13.91
N GLN A 505 7.26 25.72 -14.01
CA GLN A 505 8.01 25.72 -15.28
C GLN A 505 7.40 24.70 -16.25
N GLY A 506 6.93 23.57 -15.76
CA GLY A 506 5.96 22.76 -16.49
C GLY A 506 4.70 23.56 -16.85
N GLN A 507 4.16 24.43 -15.96
CA GLN A 507 3.02 25.30 -16.26
C GLN A 507 3.38 26.50 -17.15
N ASP A 508 4.59 27.01 -17.15
CA ASP A 508 4.99 28.09 -18.07
C ASP A 508 5.18 27.55 -19.48
N ASN A 509 5.78 26.38 -19.65
CA ASN A 509 5.79 25.63 -20.90
C ASN A 509 4.35 25.20 -21.27
N ILE A 510 3.60 24.64 -20.33
CA ILE A 510 2.17 24.31 -20.43
C ILE A 510 1.35 25.57 -20.80
N THR A 511 1.63 26.71 -20.19
CA THR A 511 0.89 27.97 -20.47
C THR A 511 1.18 28.50 -21.87
N GLU A 512 2.39 28.36 -22.40
CA GLU A 512 2.70 28.67 -23.79
C GLU A 512 2.02 27.69 -24.76
N GLU A 513 2.02 26.40 -24.45
CA GLU A 513 1.37 25.37 -25.25
C GLU A 513 -0.15 25.51 -25.25
N VAL A 514 -0.76 25.81 -24.08
CA VAL A 514 -2.19 26.19 -24.02
C VAL A 514 -2.49 27.41 -24.89
N LYS A 515 -1.63 28.42 -24.86
CA LYS A 515 -1.81 29.60 -25.72
C LYS A 515 -1.74 29.22 -27.20
N ILE A 516 -0.77 28.36 -27.58
CA ILE A 516 -0.64 27.88 -28.95
C ILE A 516 -1.87 27.05 -29.34
N ALA A 517 -2.28 26.09 -28.50
CA ALA A 517 -3.44 25.25 -28.74
C ALA A 517 -4.73 26.10 -28.85
N ASN A 518 -4.92 27.09 -27.97
CA ASN A 518 -6.05 28.02 -28.05
C ASN A 518 -6.00 28.87 -29.33
N GLN A 519 -4.83 29.36 -29.73
CA GLN A 519 -4.68 30.13 -30.98
C GLN A 519 -5.01 29.25 -32.21
N ILE A 520 -4.59 27.97 -32.20
CA ILE A 520 -4.96 27.04 -33.27
C ILE A 520 -6.47 26.79 -33.26
N ASN A 521 -7.07 26.56 -32.07
CA ASN A 521 -8.51 26.37 -31.92
C ASN A 521 -9.35 27.59 -32.30
N GLU A 522 -8.80 28.81 -32.21
CA GLU A 522 -9.48 30.02 -32.72
C GLU A 522 -9.55 30.08 -34.24
N VAL A 523 -8.51 29.56 -34.91
CA VAL A 523 -8.40 29.61 -36.37
C VAL A 523 -9.04 28.36 -37.02
N ASP A 524 -8.84 27.19 -36.45
CA ASP A 524 -9.38 25.94 -36.95
C ASP A 524 -10.37 25.32 -35.95
N LYS A 525 -11.64 25.25 -36.32
CA LYS A 525 -12.73 24.65 -35.53
C LYS A 525 -12.98 23.20 -35.89
N SER A 526 -12.20 22.63 -36.80
CA SER A 526 -12.28 21.19 -37.10
C SER A 526 -11.67 20.38 -35.99
N TYR A 527 -12.06 19.09 -35.93
CA TYR A 527 -11.40 18.13 -35.05
C TYR A 527 -9.98 17.83 -35.54
N PHE A 528 -8.97 18.12 -34.72
CA PHE A 528 -7.58 17.80 -35.00
C PHE A 528 -6.86 17.34 -33.75
N ARG A 529 -5.74 16.70 -33.93
CA ARG A 529 -4.85 16.24 -32.86
C ARG A 529 -3.50 16.90 -32.99
N LEU A 530 -2.99 17.43 -31.89
CA LEU A 530 -1.64 17.97 -31.81
C LEU A 530 -0.68 16.86 -31.41
N PHE A 531 0.41 16.74 -32.14
CA PHE A 531 1.52 15.87 -31.79
C PHE A 531 2.79 16.71 -31.64
N SER A 532 3.39 16.71 -30.45
CA SER A 532 4.67 17.36 -30.24
C SER A 532 5.80 16.43 -30.65
N THR A 533 6.72 16.94 -31.46
CA THR A 533 7.96 16.22 -31.85
C THR A 533 9.13 16.53 -30.93
N THR A 534 8.95 17.41 -29.94
CA THR A 534 9.97 17.73 -28.95
C THR A 534 9.80 16.83 -27.72
N SER A 535 10.91 16.33 -27.18
CA SER A 535 10.95 15.42 -26.03
C SER A 535 10.54 16.05 -24.69
N ASP A 536 10.21 17.36 -24.70
CA ASP A 536 9.97 18.12 -23.47
C ASP A 536 8.51 18.09 -23.01
N ILE A 537 7.61 17.49 -23.82
CA ILE A 537 6.18 17.34 -23.49
C ILE A 537 5.88 15.88 -23.25
N ASP A 538 5.52 15.54 -22.02
CA ASP A 538 4.94 14.25 -21.72
C ASP A 538 3.53 14.15 -22.34
N GLY A 539 3.23 13.00 -22.99
CA GLY A 539 1.93 12.76 -23.62
C GLY A 539 0.74 12.93 -22.66
N ASN A 540 0.96 12.81 -21.35
CA ASN A 540 -0.05 13.06 -20.32
C ASN A 540 -0.35 14.56 -20.13
N ASN A 541 0.59 15.45 -20.44
CA ASN A 541 0.39 16.89 -20.38
C ASN A 541 -0.46 17.40 -21.54
N LEU A 542 -0.47 16.71 -22.68
CA LEU A 542 -1.30 17.06 -23.82
C LEU A 542 -2.80 16.93 -23.53
N THR A 543 -3.20 16.06 -22.59
CA THR A 543 -4.60 15.93 -22.15
C THR A 543 -5.13 17.15 -21.38
N LEU A 544 -4.24 18.04 -20.92
CA LEU A 544 -4.65 19.29 -20.27
C LEU A 544 -5.15 20.35 -21.25
N PHE A 545 -4.91 20.19 -22.55
CA PHE A 545 -5.03 21.26 -23.56
C PHE A 545 -6.09 20.99 -24.61
N SER A 546 -6.72 19.86 -24.57
CA SER A 546 -7.84 19.49 -25.45
C SER A 546 -9.21 19.85 -24.80
#